data_f9be9fbf8112031fa2b7841c258dc5a4
#
_entry.id   f9be9fbf8112031fa2b7841c258dc5a4
#
_cell.length_a   1.000
_cell.length_b   1.000
_cell.length_c   1.000
_cell.angle_alpha   90.00
_cell.angle_beta   90.00
_cell.angle_gamma   90.00
#
_symmetry.space_group_name_H-M   'P 1'
#
loop_
_entity.id
_entity.type
_entity.pdbx_description
1 polymer ?
#
loop_
_entity_poly.entity_id
_entity_poly.type
_entity_poly.pdbx_seq_one_letter_code
_entity_poly.pdbx_strand_id
1 'polypeptide(L)'
;MQTRLFSLALVFLALAGSPVVAQEARAVPVAPIYDAGAVDKGETIRHSFEIRNVGTETLRIRDVSSSCGCAVAEFDRSIEPGKSGRVVTTVETGDFRGPIAKAVTVFTDDTANPRIKLVVKADIRPKFELQPVYARFVVVVGEEHLTSEHLLWASDATPLEVTAVESPYGFLGVSHREATAEERRSEGPDKQWKIVLTLADDAPVGPMADYVRIRTNRPGSKLINLPVSGFVRPVIAVRPRMADFGRRELDGPYSAFLEVENLSSATVDVTSAETDITGVVADIEPIDGGKKFRVRLTLDPGMEKGLFSGKLRLETSSRLQPVVEVDVTGTIL
;
A
#
# COMPACT_ATOMS: atom_id res chain seq x y z
N MET A 1 99.67 44.10 -33.90
CA MET A 1 98.93 42.84 -33.62
C MET A 1 97.55 43.23 -33.07
N GLN A 2 96.53 43.26 -33.91
CA GLN A 2 95.18 43.69 -33.50
C GLN A 2 94.28 42.44 -33.43
N THR A 3 93.78 42.15 -32.26
CA THR A 3 92.87 41.04 -32.02
C THR A 3 91.45 41.60 -32.08
N ARG A 4 90.65 41.19 -33.05
CA ARG A 4 89.24 41.56 -33.21
C ARG A 4 88.36 40.58 -32.39
N LEU A 5 87.60 41.10 -31.40
CA LEU A 5 86.59 40.43 -30.67
C LEU A 5 85.29 40.44 -31.50
N PHE A 6 84.79 39.26 -31.84
CA PHE A 6 83.42 39.07 -32.38
C PHE A 6 82.43 38.92 -31.23
N SER A 7 81.52 39.88 -31.06
CA SER A 7 80.42 39.77 -30.14
C SER A 7 79.27 39.01 -30.84
N LEU A 8 78.90 37.83 -30.30
CA LEU A 8 77.77 37.03 -30.71
C LEU A 8 76.53 37.49 -29.92
N ALA A 9 75.59 38.19 -30.57
CA ALA A 9 74.35 38.61 -29.98
C ALA A 9 73.32 37.43 -30.05
N LEU A 10 73.03 36.88 -28.87
CA LEU A 10 71.98 35.83 -28.72
C LEU A 10 70.60 36.47 -28.68
N VAL A 11 69.80 36.30 -29.75
CA VAL A 11 68.42 36.74 -29.81
C VAL A 11 67.58 35.70 -29.11
N PHE A 12 67.04 35.98 -27.90
CA PHE A 12 66.06 35.22 -27.20
C PHE A 12 64.69 35.54 -27.78
N LEU A 13 64.15 34.62 -28.62
CA LEU A 13 62.78 34.67 -29.14
C LEU A 13 61.83 34.17 -28.01
N ALA A 14 61.20 35.08 -27.27
CA ALA A 14 60.20 34.76 -26.28
C ALA A 14 58.93 34.25 -26.97
N LEU A 15 58.70 32.93 -27.02
CA LEU A 15 57.41 32.35 -27.35
C LEU A 15 56.41 32.72 -26.27
N ALA A 16 55.64 33.77 -26.48
CA ALA A 16 54.44 34.03 -25.69
C ALA A 16 53.39 32.93 -25.98
N GLY A 17 53.40 31.83 -25.21
CA GLY A 17 52.34 30.84 -25.25
C GLY A 17 51.07 31.49 -24.73
N SER A 18 50.11 31.77 -25.64
CA SER A 18 48.76 32.15 -25.26
C SER A 18 48.18 31.02 -24.39
N PRO A 19 47.56 31.30 -23.25
CA PRO A 19 46.92 30.26 -22.50
C PRO A 19 45.81 29.65 -23.37
N VAL A 20 45.93 28.37 -23.70
CA VAL A 20 44.82 27.59 -24.30
C VAL A 20 43.77 27.49 -23.23
N VAL A 21 42.75 28.35 -23.28
CA VAL A 21 41.57 28.20 -22.47
C VAL A 21 40.88 26.95 -22.98
N ALA A 22 40.86 25.88 -22.16
CA ALA A 22 40.13 24.68 -22.53
C ALA A 22 38.68 25.04 -22.77
N GLN A 23 38.19 24.70 -23.96
CA GLN A 23 36.79 24.87 -24.33
C GLN A 23 36.00 23.80 -23.61
N GLU A 24 35.21 24.21 -22.61
CA GLU A 24 34.47 23.30 -21.77
C GLU A 24 33.05 23.84 -21.51
N ALA A 25 32.05 22.93 -21.50
CA ALA A 25 30.73 23.21 -20.96
C ALA A 25 30.84 23.26 -19.43
N ARG A 26 30.15 24.21 -18.79
CA ARG A 26 30.15 24.32 -17.34
C ARG A 26 28.78 24.64 -16.78
N ALA A 27 28.22 23.70 -16.04
CA ALA A 27 26.87 23.77 -15.48
C ALA A 27 26.87 24.33 -14.06
N VAL A 28 26.12 25.39 -13.83
CA VAL A 28 25.92 25.98 -12.50
C VAL A 28 24.44 26.13 -12.23
N PRO A 29 23.87 25.40 -11.25
CA PRO A 29 22.49 25.61 -10.82
C PRO A 29 22.37 26.95 -10.09
N VAL A 30 21.37 27.76 -10.46
CA VAL A 30 21.17 29.09 -9.86
C VAL A 30 20.66 28.98 -8.43
N ALA A 31 19.65 28.11 -8.20
CA ALA A 31 19.11 27.78 -6.88
C ALA A 31 18.79 26.29 -6.81
N PRO A 32 19.75 25.45 -6.38
CA PRO A 32 19.57 23.99 -6.42
C PRO A 32 18.56 23.45 -5.40
N ILE A 33 18.12 24.27 -4.46
CA ILE A 33 17.12 23.92 -3.45
C ILE A 33 15.96 24.90 -3.54
N TYR A 34 14.77 24.37 -3.74
CA TYR A 34 13.51 25.12 -3.65
C TYR A 34 12.74 24.66 -2.42
N ASP A 35 12.33 25.61 -1.58
CA ASP A 35 11.47 25.35 -0.43
C ASP A 35 10.09 25.95 -0.71
N ALA A 36 9.09 25.06 -0.87
CA ALA A 36 7.70 25.42 -1.11
C ALA A 36 6.97 25.84 0.19
N GLY A 37 7.63 25.72 1.35
CA GLY A 37 7.01 25.99 2.64
C GLY A 37 5.91 24.99 3.00
N ALA A 38 4.84 25.50 3.63
CA ALA A 38 3.67 24.70 3.96
C ALA A 38 2.79 24.51 2.73
N VAL A 39 2.49 23.24 2.39
CA VAL A 39 1.67 22.85 1.24
C VAL A 39 0.59 21.90 1.70
N ASP A 40 -0.64 22.10 1.26
CA ASP A 40 -1.75 21.22 1.60
C ASP A 40 -1.58 19.84 0.93
N LYS A 41 -1.84 18.79 1.69
CA LYS A 41 -1.81 17.42 1.18
C LYS A 41 -2.78 17.25 0.01
N GLY A 42 -2.29 16.67 -1.10
CA GLY A 42 -3.03 16.50 -2.35
C GLY A 42 -2.81 17.63 -3.36
N GLU A 43 -2.12 18.72 -3.01
CA GLU A 43 -1.70 19.71 -3.97
C GLU A 43 -0.43 19.27 -4.72
N THR A 44 -0.29 19.74 -5.95
CA THR A 44 0.90 19.47 -6.77
C THR A 44 1.86 20.63 -6.66
N ILE A 45 3.08 20.37 -6.21
CA ILE A 45 4.17 21.36 -6.22
C ILE A 45 4.81 21.32 -7.60
N ARG A 46 4.79 22.45 -8.32
CA ARG A 46 5.49 22.60 -9.60
C ARG A 46 6.55 23.68 -9.47
N HIS A 47 7.81 23.35 -9.83
CA HIS A 47 8.92 24.30 -9.78
C HIS A 47 9.82 24.15 -11.00
N SER A 48 10.35 25.28 -11.49
CA SER A 48 11.30 25.36 -12.60
C SER A 48 12.66 25.76 -12.06
N PHE A 49 13.59 24.81 -12.02
CA PHE A 49 14.98 25.08 -11.69
C PHE A 49 15.70 25.66 -12.91
N GLU A 50 16.63 26.57 -12.66
CA GLU A 50 17.48 27.18 -13.67
C GLU A 50 18.91 26.64 -13.55
N ILE A 51 19.48 26.20 -14.68
CA ILE A 51 20.87 25.80 -14.82
C ILE A 51 21.52 26.73 -15.83
N ARG A 52 22.57 27.44 -15.40
CA ARG A 52 23.32 28.34 -16.25
C ARG A 52 24.56 27.64 -16.79
N ASN A 53 24.81 27.81 -18.09
CA ASN A 53 26.08 27.42 -18.71
C ASN A 53 27.07 28.60 -18.61
N VAL A 54 28.05 28.48 -17.74
CA VAL A 54 29.13 29.48 -17.57
C VAL A 54 30.39 29.08 -18.31
N GLY A 55 30.34 28.02 -19.11
CA GLY A 55 31.43 27.55 -19.95
C GLY A 55 31.47 28.26 -21.32
N THR A 56 32.39 27.80 -22.19
CA THR A 56 32.62 28.30 -23.51
C THR A 56 32.01 27.41 -24.62
N GLU A 57 31.60 26.17 -24.26
CA GLU A 57 30.94 25.21 -25.13
C GLU A 57 29.48 25.00 -24.75
N THR A 58 28.67 24.50 -25.68
CA THR A 58 27.27 24.17 -25.42
C THR A 58 27.18 23.05 -24.40
N LEU A 59 26.51 23.32 -23.28
CA LEU A 59 26.20 22.34 -22.23
C LEU A 59 25.03 21.46 -22.68
N ARG A 60 25.18 20.14 -22.58
CA ARG A 60 24.13 19.18 -22.86
C ARG A 60 23.63 18.51 -21.60
N ILE A 61 22.33 18.55 -21.38
CA ILE A 61 21.65 17.73 -20.38
C ILE A 61 21.31 16.39 -21.04
N ARG A 62 22.00 15.33 -20.62
CA ARG A 62 21.87 13.98 -21.19
C ARG A 62 20.62 13.29 -20.71
N ASP A 63 20.33 13.43 -19.40
CA ASP A 63 19.19 12.79 -18.77
C ASP A 63 18.84 13.52 -17.45
N VAL A 64 17.60 13.31 -16.99
CA VAL A 64 17.12 13.80 -15.71
C VAL A 64 16.39 12.67 -15.01
N SER A 65 16.90 12.18 -13.90
CA SER A 65 16.25 11.14 -13.10
C SER A 65 15.69 11.71 -11.79
N SER A 66 14.54 11.20 -11.37
CA SER A 66 13.90 11.61 -10.13
C SER A 66 13.96 10.51 -9.06
N SER A 67 14.06 10.91 -7.78
CA SER A 67 13.77 10.02 -6.67
C SER A 67 12.25 9.76 -6.56
N CYS A 68 11.85 8.68 -5.88
CA CYS A 68 10.45 8.29 -5.71
C CYS A 68 9.53 9.47 -5.35
N GLY A 69 8.44 9.63 -6.08
CA GLY A 69 7.40 10.64 -5.86
C GLY A 69 7.63 12.01 -6.49
N CYS A 70 8.70 12.18 -7.29
CA CYS A 70 8.87 13.33 -8.20
C CYS A 70 8.67 12.89 -9.64
N ALA A 71 8.08 13.75 -10.46
CA ALA A 71 8.12 13.62 -11.90
C ALA A 71 8.96 14.76 -12.49
N VAL A 72 9.70 14.46 -13.56
CA VAL A 72 10.33 15.48 -14.40
C VAL A 72 9.37 15.73 -15.54
N ALA A 73 8.81 16.93 -15.58
CA ALA A 73 7.82 17.28 -16.57
C ALA A 73 8.49 17.69 -17.90
N GLU A 74 9.60 18.44 -17.81
CA GLU A 74 10.23 19.08 -18.97
C GLU A 74 11.66 19.51 -18.64
N PHE A 75 12.59 19.46 -19.59
CA PHE A 75 13.92 20.04 -19.44
C PHE A 75 14.53 20.45 -20.80
N ASP A 76 15.36 21.48 -20.79
CA ASP A 76 16.10 21.94 -21.96
C ASP A 76 17.33 21.03 -22.19
N ARG A 77 17.43 20.40 -23.34
CA ARG A 77 18.49 19.42 -23.64
C ARG A 77 19.85 20.04 -23.93
N SER A 78 19.89 21.31 -24.35
CA SER A 78 21.10 22.04 -24.69
C SER A 78 21.02 23.49 -24.25
N ILE A 79 22.11 23.99 -23.67
CA ILE A 79 22.21 25.35 -23.14
C ILE A 79 23.48 26.00 -23.75
N GLU A 80 23.31 27.00 -24.54
CA GLU A 80 24.42 27.73 -25.17
C GLU A 80 25.30 28.45 -24.12
N PRO A 81 26.56 28.74 -24.45
CA PRO A 81 27.45 29.52 -23.60
C PRO A 81 26.82 30.83 -23.10
N GLY A 82 26.89 31.06 -21.81
CA GLY A 82 26.32 32.24 -21.14
C GLY A 82 24.80 32.28 -21.01
N LYS A 83 24.09 31.25 -21.51
CA LYS A 83 22.62 31.13 -21.39
C LYS A 83 22.22 30.23 -20.22
N SER A 84 20.93 30.29 -19.90
CA SER A 84 20.30 29.44 -18.91
C SER A 84 19.28 28.50 -19.57
N GLY A 85 19.17 27.27 -19.04
CA GLY A 85 18.15 26.28 -19.37
C GLY A 85 17.33 25.94 -18.14
N ARG A 86 16.17 25.32 -18.35
CA ARG A 86 15.19 24.99 -17.30
C ARG A 86 15.06 23.48 -17.12
N VAL A 87 14.81 23.08 -15.86
CA VAL A 87 14.39 21.75 -15.49
C VAL A 87 13.12 21.89 -14.65
N VAL A 88 11.98 21.49 -15.20
CA VAL A 88 10.67 21.60 -14.55
C VAL A 88 10.38 20.31 -13.80
N THR A 89 10.11 20.42 -12.51
CA THR A 89 9.79 19.30 -11.63
C THR A 89 8.38 19.43 -11.10
N THR A 90 7.73 18.30 -10.86
CA THR A 90 6.43 18.19 -10.19
C THR A 90 6.53 17.20 -9.05
N VAL A 91 5.89 17.50 -7.91
CA VAL A 91 5.76 16.61 -6.75
C VAL A 91 4.29 16.50 -6.39
N GLU A 92 3.73 15.30 -6.56
CA GLU A 92 2.38 14.98 -6.10
C GLU A 92 2.42 14.73 -4.59
N THR A 93 1.69 15.54 -3.79
CA THR A 93 1.80 15.50 -2.33
C THR A 93 0.81 14.54 -1.65
N GLY A 94 -0.04 13.85 -2.43
CA GLY A 94 -1.11 12.98 -1.91
C GLY A 94 -0.65 11.88 -0.96
N ASP A 95 0.56 11.34 -1.16
CA ASP A 95 1.10 10.23 -0.36
C ASP A 95 2.03 10.70 0.77
N PHE A 96 2.26 12.02 0.90
CA PHE A 96 3.20 12.56 1.87
C PHE A 96 2.50 13.26 3.03
N ARG A 97 3.23 13.41 4.14
CA ARG A 97 2.84 14.14 5.34
C ARG A 97 4.06 14.65 6.07
N GLY A 98 3.97 15.87 6.61
CA GLY A 98 5.08 16.51 7.31
C GLY A 98 6.22 16.94 6.37
N PRO A 99 7.41 17.17 6.90
CA PRO A 99 8.56 17.64 6.13
C PRO A 99 9.02 16.63 5.09
N ILE A 100 9.14 17.06 3.84
CA ILE A 100 9.68 16.27 2.74
C ILE A 100 10.88 16.96 2.08
N ALA A 101 11.79 16.16 1.51
CA ALA A 101 12.86 16.62 0.64
C ALA A 101 12.98 15.63 -0.53
N LYS A 102 12.61 16.06 -1.71
CA LYS A 102 12.61 15.25 -2.93
C LYS A 102 13.70 15.73 -3.87
N ALA A 103 14.47 14.80 -4.43
CA ALA A 103 15.61 15.13 -5.27
C ALA A 103 15.42 14.69 -6.70
N VAL A 104 15.90 15.53 -7.62
CA VAL A 104 16.07 15.25 -9.03
C VAL A 104 17.55 15.35 -9.35
N THR A 105 18.09 14.37 -10.09
CA THR A 105 19.48 14.37 -10.53
C THR A 105 19.52 14.66 -12.01
N VAL A 106 20.21 15.74 -12.38
CA VAL A 106 20.46 16.15 -13.77
C VAL A 106 21.82 15.64 -14.18
N PHE A 107 21.88 14.88 -15.28
CA PHE A 107 23.13 14.36 -15.86
C PHE A 107 23.55 15.26 -17.03
N THR A 108 24.77 15.78 -16.95
CA THR A 108 25.32 16.70 -17.93
C THR A 108 26.57 16.14 -18.59
N ASP A 109 27.08 16.82 -19.62
CA ASP A 109 28.40 16.60 -20.21
C ASP A 109 29.49 17.49 -19.63
N ASP A 110 29.19 18.32 -18.63
CA ASP A 110 30.19 19.03 -17.83
C ASP A 110 31.04 18.00 -17.06
N THR A 111 32.32 17.92 -17.38
CA THR A 111 33.28 16.96 -16.77
C THR A 111 33.52 17.23 -15.29
N ALA A 112 33.39 18.51 -14.85
CA ALA A 112 33.54 18.90 -13.45
C ALA A 112 32.24 18.65 -12.63
N ASN A 113 31.08 18.80 -13.27
CA ASN A 113 29.77 18.61 -12.64
C ASN A 113 28.87 17.67 -13.47
N PRO A 114 29.27 16.40 -13.65
CA PRO A 114 28.51 15.46 -14.48
C PRO A 114 27.13 15.10 -13.89
N ARG A 115 26.92 15.44 -12.61
CA ARG A 115 25.66 15.20 -11.89
C ARG A 115 25.33 16.40 -11.00
N ILE A 116 24.17 16.99 -11.24
CA ILE A 116 23.67 18.11 -10.44
C ILE A 116 22.42 17.63 -9.69
N LYS A 117 22.41 17.83 -8.38
CA LYS A 117 21.27 17.49 -7.53
C LYS A 117 20.42 18.75 -7.31
N LEU A 118 19.13 18.67 -7.72
CA LEU A 118 18.12 19.68 -7.46
C LEU A 118 17.15 19.13 -6.41
N VAL A 119 16.71 19.94 -5.45
CA VAL A 119 15.90 19.49 -4.32
C VAL A 119 14.68 20.36 -4.15
N VAL A 120 13.50 19.72 -4.06
CA VAL A 120 12.26 20.36 -3.63
C VAL A 120 12.00 19.98 -2.19
N LYS A 121 11.82 20.98 -1.32
CA LYS A 121 11.42 20.83 0.08
C LYS A 121 10.02 21.35 0.27
N ALA A 122 9.26 20.74 1.18
CA ALA A 122 7.96 21.25 1.62
C ALA A 122 7.61 20.64 2.99
N ASP A 123 6.69 21.30 3.70
CA ASP A 123 6.01 20.74 4.87
C ASP A 123 4.55 20.43 4.47
N ILE A 124 4.26 19.14 4.25
CA ILE A 124 2.95 18.69 3.75
C ILE A 124 1.96 18.60 4.91
N ARG A 125 0.95 19.44 4.86
CA ARG A 125 -0.08 19.55 5.91
C ARG A 125 -1.39 18.91 5.45
N PRO A 126 -1.92 17.94 6.19
CA PRO A 126 -3.24 17.41 5.90
C PRO A 126 -4.29 18.48 6.21
N LYS A 127 -5.36 18.53 5.42
CA LYS A 127 -6.50 19.45 5.67
C LYS A 127 -7.40 18.97 6.80
N PHE A 128 -7.29 17.68 7.13
CA PHE A 128 -8.02 17.03 8.23
C PHE A 128 -7.18 15.92 8.84
N GLU A 129 -7.48 15.58 10.07
CA GLU A 129 -6.99 14.42 10.78
C GLU A 129 -8.11 13.41 10.96
N LEU A 130 -7.79 12.13 10.78
CA LEU A 130 -8.68 10.99 11.05
C LEU A 130 -7.92 9.97 11.87
N GLN A 131 -8.41 9.64 13.05
CA GLN A 131 -7.75 8.72 13.99
C GLN A 131 -8.76 7.75 14.63
N PRO A 132 -8.52 6.43 14.55
CA PRO A 132 -7.53 5.74 13.69
C PRO A 132 -7.76 5.97 12.20
N VAL A 133 -6.71 5.84 11.37
CA VAL A 133 -6.80 6.09 9.91
C VAL A 133 -7.42 4.93 9.13
N TYR A 134 -7.70 3.80 9.77
CA TYR A 134 -8.34 2.62 9.16
C TYR A 134 -9.15 1.85 10.20
N ALA A 135 -10.17 1.13 9.76
CA ALA A 135 -10.94 0.19 10.57
C ALA A 135 -10.57 -1.25 10.22
N ARG A 136 -10.38 -2.09 11.23
CA ARG A 136 -10.08 -3.51 11.04
C ARG A 136 -11.01 -4.39 11.86
N PHE A 137 -11.67 -5.34 11.18
CA PHE A 137 -12.55 -6.32 11.79
C PHE A 137 -12.01 -7.72 11.51
N VAL A 138 -11.66 -8.47 12.56
CA VAL A 138 -11.29 -9.89 12.47
C VAL A 138 -12.08 -10.61 13.54
N VAL A 139 -13.15 -11.25 13.14
CA VAL A 139 -14.17 -11.78 14.04
C VAL A 139 -14.61 -13.17 13.64
N VAL A 140 -15.22 -13.89 14.55
CA VAL A 140 -16.02 -15.08 14.27
C VAL A 140 -17.48 -14.65 14.20
N VAL A 141 -18.24 -15.15 13.21
CA VAL A 141 -19.65 -14.82 13.05
C VAL A 141 -20.43 -15.08 14.36
N GLY A 142 -21.26 -14.13 14.75
CA GLY A 142 -22.07 -14.21 15.98
C GLY A 142 -21.32 -13.96 17.29
N GLU A 143 -20.03 -13.62 17.27
CA GLU A 143 -19.35 -13.04 18.44
C GLU A 143 -19.74 -11.56 18.59
N GLU A 144 -19.66 -11.05 19.82
CA GLU A 144 -20.20 -9.74 20.23
C GLU A 144 -19.89 -8.60 19.26
N HIS A 145 -20.82 -7.63 19.19
CA HIS A 145 -20.76 -6.43 18.37
C HIS A 145 -19.38 -5.78 18.37
N LEU A 146 -18.67 -5.90 17.26
CA LEU A 146 -17.43 -5.17 17.11
C LEU A 146 -17.72 -3.77 16.58
N THR A 147 -17.29 -2.78 17.34
CA THR A 147 -17.29 -1.39 16.93
C THR A 147 -15.88 -0.91 16.63
N SER A 148 -15.76 -0.02 15.66
CA SER A 148 -14.54 0.74 15.42
C SER A 148 -14.89 2.22 15.48
N GLU A 149 -14.23 2.94 16.38
CA GLU A 149 -14.49 4.35 16.63
C GLU A 149 -13.37 5.20 16.06
N HIS A 150 -13.73 6.28 15.37
CA HIS A 150 -12.79 7.18 14.70
C HIS A 150 -13.15 8.62 15.03
N LEU A 151 -12.14 9.45 15.23
CA LEU A 151 -12.29 10.89 15.37
C LEU A 151 -11.78 11.58 14.12
N LEU A 152 -12.57 12.51 13.60
CA LEU A 152 -12.27 13.34 12.43
C LEU A 152 -12.34 14.81 12.82
N TRP A 153 -11.28 15.57 12.49
CA TRP A 153 -11.26 17.01 12.74
C TRP A 153 -10.48 17.77 11.67
N ALA A 154 -10.70 19.07 11.58
CA ALA A 154 -9.92 19.95 10.72
C ALA A 154 -8.50 20.17 11.29
N SER A 155 -7.48 20.12 10.43
CA SER A 155 -6.07 20.37 10.83
C SER A 155 -5.70 21.86 10.73
N ASP A 156 -6.58 22.67 10.19
CA ASP A 156 -6.41 24.13 10.05
C ASP A 156 -7.62 24.88 10.64
N ALA A 157 -7.63 26.19 10.51
CA ALA A 157 -8.71 27.05 11.03
C ALA A 157 -10.04 26.96 10.28
N THR A 158 -10.11 26.21 9.15
CA THR A 158 -11.34 26.10 8.36
C THR A 158 -12.25 25.04 8.97
N PRO A 159 -13.48 25.37 9.39
CA PRO A 159 -14.39 24.40 9.99
C PRO A 159 -14.70 23.23 9.07
N LEU A 160 -14.79 22.03 9.65
CA LEU A 160 -15.15 20.79 8.98
C LEU A 160 -16.47 20.28 9.59
N GLU A 161 -17.47 20.06 8.73
CA GLU A 161 -18.74 19.42 9.08
C GLU A 161 -18.86 18.09 8.34
N VAL A 162 -19.18 17.02 9.08
CA VAL A 162 -19.59 15.76 8.47
C VAL A 162 -21.06 15.84 8.09
N THR A 163 -21.36 15.70 6.82
CA THR A 163 -22.73 15.82 6.29
C THR A 163 -23.38 14.45 6.06
N ALA A 164 -22.60 13.41 5.82
CA ALA A 164 -23.07 12.03 5.70
C ALA A 164 -21.91 11.05 5.89
N VAL A 165 -22.24 9.83 6.30
CA VAL A 165 -21.33 8.67 6.31
C VAL A 165 -22.02 7.51 5.62
N GLU A 166 -21.36 6.91 4.63
CA GLU A 166 -21.91 5.86 3.79
C GLU A 166 -21.07 4.59 3.93
N SER A 167 -21.74 3.48 4.25
CA SER A 167 -21.10 2.16 4.34
C SER A 167 -21.08 1.48 2.97
N PRO A 168 -19.99 0.75 2.63
CA PRO A 168 -19.94 -0.09 1.43
C PRO A 168 -20.70 -1.42 1.59
N TYR A 169 -21.04 -1.80 2.84
CA TYR A 169 -21.67 -3.08 3.17
C TYR A 169 -22.97 -2.89 3.94
N GLY A 170 -24.01 -3.62 3.58
CA GLY A 170 -25.30 -3.58 4.30
C GLY A 170 -25.23 -4.11 5.74
N PHE A 171 -24.22 -4.95 6.03
CA PHE A 171 -23.97 -5.52 7.34
C PHE A 171 -22.97 -4.71 8.19
N LEU A 172 -22.47 -3.57 7.70
CA LEU A 172 -21.62 -2.64 8.44
C LEU A 172 -22.41 -1.35 8.69
N GLY A 173 -22.96 -1.21 9.88
CA GLY A 173 -23.64 0.01 10.33
C GLY A 173 -22.65 1.15 10.50
N VAL A 174 -23.05 2.37 10.13
CA VAL A 174 -22.23 3.58 10.30
C VAL A 174 -23.05 4.69 10.92
N SER A 175 -22.47 5.42 11.85
CA SER A 175 -23.07 6.61 12.44
C SER A 175 -22.02 7.69 12.67
N HIS A 176 -22.47 8.95 12.81
CA HIS A 176 -21.60 10.07 13.14
C HIS A 176 -22.32 11.07 14.04
N ARG A 177 -21.55 11.72 14.88
CA ARG A 177 -21.98 12.83 15.74
C ARG A 177 -20.80 13.69 16.14
N GLU A 178 -21.06 14.84 16.71
CA GLU A 178 -20.00 15.62 17.36
C GLU A 178 -19.49 14.85 18.59
N ALA A 179 -18.16 14.84 18.77
CA ALA A 179 -17.51 14.20 19.91
C ALA A 179 -17.75 15.01 21.19
N THR A 180 -18.00 14.32 22.31
CA THR A 180 -18.08 14.96 23.62
C THR A 180 -16.71 15.48 24.07
N ALA A 181 -16.65 16.32 25.08
CA ALA A 181 -15.39 16.88 25.57
C ALA A 181 -14.39 15.78 26.01
N GLU A 182 -14.90 14.70 26.59
CA GLU A 182 -14.09 13.56 27.09
C GLU A 182 -13.56 12.68 25.96
N GLU A 183 -14.24 12.68 24.80
CA GLU A 183 -13.86 11.86 23.64
C GLU A 183 -12.84 12.56 22.74
N ARG A 184 -12.74 13.89 22.86
CA ARG A 184 -11.89 14.70 21.99
C ARG A 184 -10.41 14.43 22.21
N ARG A 185 -9.63 14.55 21.14
CA ARG A 185 -8.18 14.59 21.23
C ARG A 185 -7.70 15.99 21.56
N SER A 186 -6.77 16.10 22.51
CA SER A 186 -6.22 17.38 22.98
C SER A 186 -5.39 18.11 21.91
N GLU A 187 -4.83 17.37 20.95
CA GLU A 187 -4.08 17.93 19.82
C GLU A 187 -4.96 18.55 18.73
N GLY A 188 -6.27 18.32 18.78
CA GLY A 188 -7.23 18.85 17.80
C GLY A 188 -7.99 20.06 18.31
N PRO A 189 -8.79 20.71 17.43
CA PRO A 189 -9.70 21.79 17.81
C PRO A 189 -10.86 21.26 18.67
N ASP A 190 -11.61 22.16 19.29
CA ASP A 190 -12.79 21.83 20.10
C ASP A 190 -13.87 21.07 19.31
N LYS A 191 -13.99 21.33 18.01
CA LYS A 191 -14.94 20.64 17.17
C LYS A 191 -14.32 19.44 16.50
N GLN A 192 -14.71 18.25 16.95
CA GLN A 192 -14.28 16.93 16.41
C GLN A 192 -15.52 16.09 16.17
N TRP A 193 -15.48 15.26 15.14
CA TRP A 193 -16.55 14.34 14.77
C TRP A 193 -16.19 12.91 15.15
N LYS A 194 -17.07 12.25 15.90
CA LYS A 194 -16.98 10.83 16.20
C LYS A 194 -17.75 10.05 15.14
N ILE A 195 -17.05 9.12 14.50
CA ILE A 195 -17.60 8.19 13.50
C ILE A 195 -17.50 6.80 14.10
N VAL A 196 -18.61 6.09 14.14
CA VAL A 196 -18.69 4.75 14.72
C VAL A 196 -19.12 3.78 13.62
N LEU A 197 -18.35 2.73 13.45
CA LEU A 197 -18.64 1.60 12.59
C LEU A 197 -19.02 0.42 13.47
N THR A 198 -20.12 -0.24 13.17
CA THR A 198 -20.62 -1.40 13.91
C THR A 198 -20.85 -2.56 12.95
N LEU A 199 -20.15 -3.66 13.15
CA LEU A 199 -20.36 -4.88 12.38
C LEU A 199 -21.59 -5.61 12.91
N ALA A 200 -22.49 -6.01 12.02
CA ALA A 200 -23.67 -6.79 12.40
C ALA A 200 -23.28 -8.23 12.75
N ASP A 201 -24.05 -8.85 13.67
CA ASP A 201 -23.77 -10.22 14.13
C ASP A 201 -23.98 -11.26 13.04
N ASP A 202 -24.84 -10.97 12.07
CA ASP A 202 -25.15 -11.79 10.89
C ASP A 202 -24.28 -11.46 9.67
N ALA A 203 -23.18 -10.72 9.87
CA ALA A 203 -22.25 -10.41 8.79
C ALA A 203 -21.77 -11.70 8.11
N PRO A 204 -21.84 -11.78 6.76
CA PRO A 204 -21.49 -12.98 6.02
C PRO A 204 -20.01 -13.35 6.21
N VAL A 205 -19.75 -14.66 6.29
CA VAL A 205 -18.38 -15.18 6.34
C VAL A 205 -17.61 -14.80 5.07
N GLY A 206 -16.47 -14.18 5.24
CA GLY A 206 -15.64 -13.78 4.10
C GLY A 206 -14.74 -12.57 4.38
N PRO A 207 -13.96 -12.17 3.38
CA PRO A 207 -13.11 -10.99 3.46
C PRO A 207 -13.90 -9.69 3.34
N MET A 208 -13.39 -8.66 3.99
CA MET A 208 -13.85 -7.28 3.86
C MET A 208 -12.68 -6.41 3.40
N ALA A 209 -12.84 -5.64 2.34
CA ALA A 209 -11.83 -4.70 1.85
C ALA A 209 -12.51 -3.63 0.99
N ASP A 210 -12.82 -2.47 1.57
CA ASP A 210 -13.46 -1.33 0.90
C ASP A 210 -13.27 -0.06 1.73
N TYR A 211 -14.00 0.99 1.41
CA TYR A 211 -13.95 2.29 2.09
C TYR A 211 -15.33 2.71 2.60
N VAL A 212 -15.41 3.12 3.86
CA VAL A 212 -16.50 3.96 4.35
C VAL A 212 -16.26 5.37 3.82
N ARG A 213 -17.30 5.95 3.20
CA ARG A 213 -17.25 7.27 2.57
C ARG A 213 -17.82 8.32 3.51
N ILE A 214 -16.98 9.25 3.93
CA ILE A 214 -17.36 10.35 4.82
C ILE A 214 -17.49 11.60 3.96
N ARG A 215 -18.70 12.16 3.87
CA ARG A 215 -18.96 13.40 3.15
C ARG A 215 -18.82 14.58 4.08
N THR A 216 -18.17 15.64 3.61
CA THR A 216 -17.99 16.89 4.37
C THR A 216 -18.41 18.10 3.56
N ASN A 217 -18.61 19.23 4.25
CA ASN A 217 -18.87 20.54 3.63
C ASN A 217 -17.61 21.19 3.05
N ARG A 218 -16.41 20.60 3.28
CA ARG A 218 -15.13 21.28 3.07
C ARG A 218 -14.67 21.24 1.61
N PRO A 219 -14.37 22.39 0.96
CA PRO A 219 -13.76 22.41 -0.36
C PRO A 219 -12.42 21.67 -0.39
N GLY A 220 -12.19 20.85 -1.43
CA GLY A 220 -10.98 20.03 -1.56
C GLY A 220 -10.91 18.78 -0.66
N SER A 221 -11.90 18.61 0.25
CA SER A 221 -12.03 17.40 1.09
C SER A 221 -13.49 16.99 1.22
N LYS A 222 -14.29 17.13 0.15
CA LYS A 222 -15.73 16.80 0.15
C LYS A 222 -16.01 15.33 0.40
N LEU A 223 -15.05 14.47 0.09
CA LEU A 223 -15.11 13.03 0.30
C LEU A 223 -13.82 12.57 0.97
N ILE A 224 -13.96 11.93 2.12
CA ILE A 224 -12.89 11.29 2.87
C ILE A 224 -13.15 9.79 2.87
N ASN A 225 -12.19 9.00 2.44
CA ASN A 225 -12.29 7.55 2.44
C ASN A 225 -11.60 7.00 3.68
N LEU A 226 -12.38 6.32 4.55
CA LEU A 226 -11.87 5.55 5.68
C LEU A 226 -11.73 4.09 5.25
N PRO A 227 -10.51 3.55 5.10
CA PRO A 227 -10.30 2.16 4.73
C PRO A 227 -10.90 1.22 5.78
N VAL A 228 -11.63 0.22 5.32
CA VAL A 228 -12.15 -0.89 6.13
C VAL A 228 -11.58 -2.18 5.60
N SER A 229 -10.98 -2.96 6.48
CA SER A 229 -10.45 -4.28 6.13
C SER A 229 -10.79 -5.29 7.20
N GLY A 230 -10.88 -6.56 6.83
CA GLY A 230 -11.13 -7.60 7.79
C GLY A 230 -11.47 -8.94 7.20
N PHE A 231 -11.86 -9.84 8.09
CA PHE A 231 -12.35 -11.15 7.73
C PHE A 231 -13.34 -11.64 8.78
N VAL A 232 -14.56 -11.94 8.35
CA VAL A 232 -15.55 -12.63 9.18
C VAL A 232 -15.28 -14.13 9.04
N ARG A 233 -14.87 -14.79 10.13
CA ARG A 233 -14.55 -16.21 10.16
C ARG A 233 -15.81 -17.03 10.44
N PRO A 234 -15.91 -18.25 9.91
CA PRO A 234 -16.98 -19.18 10.32
C PRO A 234 -16.77 -19.62 11.79
N VAL A 235 -17.81 -20.13 12.41
CA VAL A 235 -17.70 -20.80 13.73
C VAL A 235 -16.83 -22.04 13.61
N ILE A 236 -17.08 -22.86 12.59
CA ILE A 236 -16.35 -24.08 12.29
C ILE A 236 -15.55 -23.90 11.01
N ALA A 237 -14.25 -24.07 11.09
CA ALA A 237 -13.34 -24.09 9.95
C ALA A 237 -12.89 -25.52 9.65
N VAL A 238 -12.89 -25.90 8.36
CA VAL A 238 -12.39 -27.21 7.92
C VAL A 238 -11.17 -27.03 7.04
N ARG A 239 -10.13 -27.84 7.28
CA ARG A 239 -8.88 -27.82 6.53
C ARG A 239 -8.42 -29.23 6.17
N PRO A 240 -8.09 -29.49 4.89
CA PRO A 240 -8.29 -28.62 3.75
C PRO A 240 -9.77 -28.33 3.49
N ARG A 241 -10.10 -27.30 2.69
CA ARG A 241 -11.49 -26.91 2.38
C ARG A 241 -12.22 -27.89 1.45
N MET A 242 -11.50 -28.84 0.87
CA MET A 242 -11.97 -29.90 0.00
C MET A 242 -11.17 -31.15 0.30
N ALA A 243 -11.82 -32.31 0.33
CA ALA A 243 -11.16 -33.61 0.41
C ALA A 243 -10.92 -34.13 -1.01
N ASP A 244 -9.71 -33.96 -1.51
CA ASP A 244 -9.28 -34.48 -2.81
C ASP A 244 -8.44 -35.76 -2.61
N PHE A 245 -8.98 -36.88 -3.03
CA PHE A 245 -8.29 -38.19 -3.00
C PHE A 245 -7.32 -38.35 -4.17
N GLY A 246 -7.37 -37.48 -5.19
CA GLY A 246 -6.59 -37.58 -6.40
C GLY A 246 -6.96 -38.83 -7.19
N ARG A 247 -5.94 -39.41 -7.91
CA ARG A 247 -6.11 -40.66 -8.68
C ARG A 247 -5.55 -41.82 -7.87
N ARG A 248 -6.35 -42.89 -7.61
CA ARG A 248 -5.97 -44.01 -6.74
C ARG A 248 -6.33 -45.34 -7.37
N GLU A 249 -5.40 -46.32 -7.24
CA GLU A 249 -5.71 -47.73 -7.33
C GLU A 249 -6.02 -48.19 -5.91
N LEU A 250 -7.11 -48.93 -5.72
CA LEU A 250 -7.57 -49.39 -4.40
C LEU A 250 -7.22 -50.88 -4.25
N ASP A 251 -6.04 -51.16 -3.69
CA ASP A 251 -5.57 -52.49 -3.22
C ASP A 251 -5.88 -52.70 -1.74
N GLY A 252 -6.53 -51.73 -1.09
CA GLY A 252 -6.94 -51.74 0.29
C GLY A 252 -7.65 -50.45 0.67
N PRO A 253 -8.11 -50.33 1.91
CA PRO A 253 -8.76 -49.08 2.38
C PRO A 253 -7.76 -47.93 2.32
N TYR A 254 -8.20 -46.80 1.75
CA TYR A 254 -7.42 -45.55 1.70
C TYR A 254 -8.15 -44.47 2.42
N SER A 255 -7.46 -43.70 3.29
CA SER A 255 -8.08 -42.63 4.09
C SER A 255 -7.44 -41.28 3.82
N ALA A 256 -8.29 -40.26 3.78
CA ALA A 256 -7.94 -38.82 3.85
C ALA A 256 -8.42 -38.24 5.17
N PHE A 257 -7.78 -37.16 5.62
CA PHE A 257 -8.11 -36.52 6.88
C PHE A 257 -8.43 -35.04 6.67
N LEU A 258 -9.44 -34.58 7.41
CA LEU A 258 -9.79 -33.18 7.53
C LEU A 258 -9.64 -32.77 8.99
N GLU A 259 -9.02 -31.63 9.22
CA GLU A 259 -9.02 -30.99 10.53
C GLU A 259 -10.23 -30.03 10.60
N VAL A 260 -11.01 -30.19 11.66
CA VAL A 260 -12.17 -29.35 11.96
C VAL A 260 -11.87 -28.57 13.22
N GLU A 261 -11.88 -27.25 13.12
CA GLU A 261 -11.53 -26.34 14.22
C GLU A 261 -12.70 -25.43 14.55
N ASN A 262 -13.11 -25.41 15.81
CA ASN A 262 -14.04 -24.43 16.35
C ASN A 262 -13.28 -23.14 16.66
N LEU A 263 -13.56 -22.08 15.91
CA LEU A 263 -12.91 -20.77 16.04
C LEU A 263 -13.62 -19.85 17.04
N SER A 264 -14.85 -20.22 17.47
CA SER A 264 -15.61 -19.40 18.43
C SER A 264 -15.11 -19.56 19.86
N SER A 265 -15.53 -18.67 20.76
CA SER A 265 -15.27 -18.75 22.20
C SER A 265 -16.06 -19.88 22.87
N ALA A 266 -17.27 -20.20 22.35
CA ALA A 266 -18.11 -21.25 22.87
C ALA A 266 -17.61 -22.66 22.50
N THR A 267 -17.98 -23.67 23.31
CA THR A 267 -17.80 -25.08 22.94
C THR A 267 -18.81 -25.47 21.88
N VAL A 268 -18.33 -26.08 20.79
CA VAL A 268 -19.17 -26.60 19.71
C VAL A 268 -18.73 -28.01 19.37
N ASP A 269 -19.67 -28.95 19.39
CA ASP A 269 -19.41 -30.35 19.02
C ASP A 269 -19.77 -30.58 17.54
N VAL A 270 -19.02 -31.48 16.91
CA VAL A 270 -19.37 -32.08 15.64
C VAL A 270 -20.12 -33.36 15.94
N THR A 271 -21.42 -33.38 15.69
CA THR A 271 -22.33 -34.44 16.14
C THR A 271 -22.50 -35.57 15.15
N SER A 272 -22.36 -35.29 13.85
CA SER A 272 -22.35 -36.30 12.77
C SER A 272 -21.47 -35.91 11.62
N ALA A 273 -21.00 -36.89 10.87
CA ALA A 273 -20.28 -36.75 9.60
C ALA A 273 -20.83 -37.78 8.62
N GLU A 274 -21.48 -37.32 7.57
CA GLU A 274 -22.12 -38.16 6.56
C GLU A 274 -21.69 -37.71 5.17
N THR A 275 -21.57 -38.68 4.24
CA THR A 275 -21.25 -38.40 2.85
C THR A 275 -22.34 -38.96 1.93
N ASP A 276 -22.63 -38.27 0.84
CA ASP A 276 -23.53 -38.71 -0.21
C ASP A 276 -22.86 -39.64 -1.26
N ILE A 277 -21.57 -39.97 -1.05
CA ILE A 277 -20.80 -40.80 -1.97
C ILE A 277 -20.83 -42.26 -1.52
N THR A 278 -21.43 -43.11 -2.31
CA THR A 278 -21.41 -44.58 -2.06
C THR A 278 -19.96 -45.12 -1.99
N GLY A 279 -19.65 -45.87 -0.94
CA GLY A 279 -18.32 -46.42 -0.74
C GLY A 279 -17.33 -45.47 -0.04
N VAL A 280 -17.76 -44.31 0.40
CA VAL A 280 -16.97 -43.41 1.26
C VAL A 280 -17.60 -43.38 2.66
N VAL A 281 -16.79 -43.68 3.69
CA VAL A 281 -17.20 -43.66 5.10
C VAL A 281 -16.51 -42.52 5.81
N ALA A 282 -17.24 -41.80 6.64
CA ALA A 282 -16.71 -40.69 7.45
C ALA A 282 -16.76 -41.05 8.95
N ASP A 283 -15.65 -40.90 9.63
CA ASP A 283 -15.49 -41.08 11.08
C ASP A 283 -15.00 -39.78 11.73
N ILE A 284 -15.55 -39.45 12.91
CA ILE A 284 -15.16 -38.27 13.70
C ILE A 284 -14.30 -38.72 14.88
N GLU A 285 -13.13 -38.12 15.02
CA GLU A 285 -12.21 -38.29 16.16
C GLU A 285 -12.07 -36.94 16.89
N PRO A 286 -12.62 -36.78 18.12
CA PRO A 286 -12.36 -35.62 18.94
C PRO A 286 -10.87 -35.57 19.34
N ILE A 287 -10.21 -34.41 19.13
CA ILE A 287 -8.81 -34.20 19.54
C ILE A 287 -8.75 -33.36 20.80
N ASP A 288 -9.50 -32.26 20.81
CA ASP A 288 -9.58 -31.32 21.95
C ASP A 288 -11.06 -30.93 22.13
N GLY A 289 -11.64 -31.34 23.23
CA GLY A 289 -13.08 -31.34 23.50
C GLY A 289 -13.76 -30.02 23.11
N GLY A 290 -14.60 -30.07 22.09
CA GLY A 290 -15.34 -28.93 21.56
C GLY A 290 -14.52 -27.85 20.86
N LYS A 291 -13.22 -28.08 20.63
CA LYS A 291 -12.32 -27.15 19.93
C LYS A 291 -11.71 -27.71 18.65
N LYS A 292 -11.29 -28.98 18.68
CA LYS A 292 -10.65 -29.61 17.51
C LYS A 292 -11.15 -31.03 17.32
N PHE A 293 -11.39 -31.36 16.06
CA PHE A 293 -11.81 -32.69 15.63
C PHE A 293 -11.02 -33.06 14.37
N ARG A 294 -10.84 -34.35 14.19
CA ARG A 294 -10.36 -34.93 12.92
C ARG A 294 -11.48 -35.73 12.30
N VAL A 295 -11.76 -35.49 11.04
CA VAL A 295 -12.67 -36.31 10.26
C VAL A 295 -11.82 -37.15 9.31
N ARG A 296 -12.00 -38.49 9.42
CA ARG A 296 -11.38 -39.46 8.55
C ARG A 296 -12.38 -39.86 7.50
N LEU A 297 -12.04 -39.70 6.24
CA LEU A 297 -12.79 -40.21 5.11
C LEU A 297 -12.07 -41.43 4.56
N THR A 298 -12.71 -42.61 4.52
CA THR A 298 -12.14 -43.86 4.07
C THR A 298 -12.88 -44.34 2.84
N LEU A 299 -12.11 -44.66 1.78
CA LEU A 299 -12.62 -45.30 0.56
C LEU A 299 -12.75 -46.80 0.75
N ASP A 300 -13.90 -47.35 0.40
CA ASP A 300 -14.11 -48.81 0.32
C ASP A 300 -13.34 -49.37 -0.87
N PRO A 301 -12.55 -50.44 -0.69
CA PRO A 301 -11.86 -51.12 -1.80
C PRO A 301 -12.78 -51.59 -2.93
N GLY A 302 -14.05 -51.81 -2.65
CA GLY A 302 -15.06 -52.21 -3.63
C GLY A 302 -15.71 -51.09 -4.44
N MET A 303 -15.22 -49.85 -4.33
CA MET A 303 -15.77 -48.74 -5.12
C MET A 303 -15.56 -48.98 -6.63
N GLU A 304 -16.56 -48.53 -7.40
CA GLU A 304 -16.50 -48.60 -8.87
C GLU A 304 -15.40 -47.66 -9.42
N LYS A 305 -14.74 -48.15 -10.49
CA LYS A 305 -13.74 -47.32 -11.21
C LYS A 305 -14.37 -46.14 -11.88
N GLY A 306 -13.70 -44.99 -11.80
CA GLY A 306 -14.16 -43.77 -12.41
C GLY A 306 -14.01 -42.56 -11.49
N LEU A 307 -14.49 -41.40 -11.96
CA LEU A 307 -14.54 -40.16 -11.19
C LEU A 307 -15.71 -40.23 -10.20
N PHE A 308 -15.46 -39.90 -8.96
CA PHE A 308 -16.49 -39.67 -7.97
C PHE A 308 -16.40 -38.23 -7.41
N SER A 309 -17.53 -37.64 -7.10
CA SER A 309 -17.62 -36.34 -6.43
C SER A 309 -18.94 -36.27 -5.66
N GLY A 310 -18.90 -35.57 -4.52
CA GLY A 310 -20.05 -35.37 -3.67
C GLY A 310 -19.70 -34.47 -2.50
N LYS A 311 -20.49 -34.56 -1.43
CA LYS A 311 -20.37 -33.73 -0.23
C LYS A 311 -20.14 -34.60 1.00
N LEU A 312 -19.26 -34.09 1.87
CA LEU A 312 -19.26 -34.44 3.29
C LEU A 312 -20.10 -33.40 4.02
N ARG A 313 -21.11 -33.83 4.73
CA ARG A 313 -21.94 -33.03 5.61
C ARG A 313 -21.57 -33.29 7.05
N LEU A 314 -21.13 -32.23 7.72
CA LEU A 314 -20.86 -32.26 9.17
C LEU A 314 -22.00 -31.54 9.88
N GLU A 315 -22.64 -32.18 10.84
CA GLU A 315 -23.60 -31.53 11.71
C GLU A 315 -22.89 -31.05 13.00
N THR A 316 -23.27 -29.88 13.47
CA THR A 316 -22.66 -29.26 14.64
C THR A 316 -23.70 -28.82 15.66
N SER A 317 -23.31 -28.66 16.92
CA SER A 317 -24.17 -28.10 17.96
C SER A 317 -24.29 -26.56 17.87
N SER A 318 -23.61 -25.90 16.92
CA SER A 318 -23.70 -24.45 16.74
C SER A 318 -25.02 -24.04 16.11
N ARG A 319 -25.73 -23.11 16.73
CA ARG A 319 -26.93 -22.50 16.11
C ARG A 319 -26.62 -21.61 14.92
N LEU A 320 -25.42 -21.04 14.87
CA LEU A 320 -24.97 -20.12 13.81
C LEU A 320 -24.43 -20.87 12.60
N GLN A 321 -23.96 -22.09 12.80
CA GLN A 321 -23.41 -22.95 11.74
C GLN A 321 -23.77 -24.40 12.02
N PRO A 322 -25.07 -24.76 11.94
CA PRO A 322 -25.53 -26.11 12.28
C PRO A 322 -25.04 -27.19 11.32
N VAL A 323 -24.69 -26.80 10.10
CA VAL A 323 -24.18 -27.69 9.06
C VAL A 323 -22.96 -27.06 8.39
N VAL A 324 -21.95 -27.88 8.13
CA VAL A 324 -20.76 -27.55 7.32
C VAL A 324 -20.67 -28.57 6.19
N GLU A 325 -20.64 -28.10 4.96
CA GLU A 325 -20.44 -28.93 3.77
C GLU A 325 -19.01 -28.80 3.26
N VAL A 326 -18.42 -29.92 2.89
CA VAL A 326 -17.07 -30.00 2.33
C VAL A 326 -17.13 -30.83 1.05
N ASP A 327 -16.58 -30.30 -0.04
CA ASP A 327 -16.48 -31.02 -1.30
C ASP A 327 -15.53 -32.21 -1.16
N VAL A 328 -15.92 -33.36 -1.69
CA VAL A 328 -15.16 -34.58 -1.72
C VAL A 328 -15.04 -35.03 -3.16
N THR A 329 -13.84 -35.32 -3.63
CA THR A 329 -13.60 -35.75 -5.01
C THR A 329 -12.43 -36.72 -5.10
N GLY A 330 -12.42 -37.52 -6.17
CA GLY A 330 -11.32 -38.41 -6.48
C GLY A 330 -11.59 -39.26 -7.76
N THR A 331 -10.63 -40.05 -8.16
CA THR A 331 -10.74 -40.97 -9.30
C THR A 331 -10.18 -42.31 -8.92
N ILE A 332 -10.99 -43.38 -9.05
CA ILE A 332 -10.55 -44.78 -8.89
C ILE A 332 -10.08 -45.30 -10.26
N LEU A 333 -8.86 -45.88 -10.30
CA LEU A 333 -8.20 -46.38 -11.50
C LEU A 333 -8.47 -47.85 -11.78
#